data_2620ce027c9d319e95cbf5308c01015a
#
_entry.id   2620ce027c9d319e95cbf5308c01015a
#
_cell.length_a   1.000
_cell.length_b   1.000
_cell.length_c   1.000
_cell.angle_alpha   90.00
_cell.angle_beta   90.00
_cell.angle_gamma   90.00
#
_symmetry.space_group_name_H-M   'P 1'
#
loop_
_entity.id
_entity.type
_entity.pdbx_description
1 polymer ?
#
loop_
_entity_poly.entity_id
_entity_poly.type
_entity_poly.pdbx_seq_one_letter_code
_entity_poly.pdbx_strand_id
1 'polypeptide(L)'
;MHQVQTGSATRTALITVFAIVAFLVGAFFLLPKGFSGDTSIIGQGSNVAVLAHNKDSVQSLNLMELMNQVRDVYAGRVEFVVADANTPQGRAFIDKQRVELGTLLLFYPNGTRLRVVSNIDSQSMLRSTLDSAFN
;
A
#
# COMPACT_ATOMS: atom_id res chain seq x y z
N MET A 1 -46.32 -41.12 2.66
CA MET A 1 -44.95 -41.48 2.75
C MET A 1 -44.05 -40.38 2.20
N HIS A 2 -43.33 -39.85 3.03
CA HIS A 2 -42.56 -38.65 2.68
C HIS A 2 -41.14 -39.04 2.47
N GLN A 3 -40.75 -38.93 1.24
CA GLN A 3 -39.36 -38.98 0.94
C GLN A 3 -38.72 -37.72 1.42
N VAL A 4 -37.81 -37.91 2.24
CA VAL A 4 -37.04 -36.84 2.78
C VAL A 4 -36.11 -36.32 1.69
N GLN A 5 -36.47 -35.23 1.10
CA GLN A 5 -35.56 -34.53 0.20
C GLN A 5 -34.64 -33.59 0.92
N THR A 6 -34.64 -33.63 2.22
CA THR A 6 -33.76 -32.80 3.05
C THR A 6 -32.29 -33.01 2.72
N GLY A 7 -31.89 -34.24 2.33
CA GLY A 7 -30.49 -34.49 1.93
C GLY A 7 -30.07 -33.75 0.69
N SER A 8 -30.95 -33.63 -0.32
CA SER A 8 -30.68 -32.90 -1.56
C SER A 8 -30.63 -31.38 -1.30
N ALA A 9 -31.61 -30.83 -0.57
CA ALA A 9 -31.64 -29.44 -0.21
C ALA A 9 -30.44 -29.02 0.64
N THR A 10 -30.03 -29.88 1.58
CA THR A 10 -28.86 -29.64 2.42
C THR A 10 -27.56 -29.65 1.60
N ARG A 11 -27.44 -30.59 0.66
CA ARG A 11 -26.28 -30.63 -0.24
C ARG A 11 -26.19 -29.34 -1.09
N THR A 12 -27.30 -28.92 -1.67
CA THR A 12 -27.36 -27.70 -2.46
C THR A 12 -27.02 -26.48 -1.61
N ALA A 13 -27.56 -26.40 -0.39
CA ALA A 13 -27.26 -25.31 0.53
C ALA A 13 -25.78 -25.28 0.92
N LEU A 14 -25.18 -26.45 1.19
CA LEU A 14 -23.75 -26.54 1.52
C LEU A 14 -22.86 -26.12 0.35
N ILE A 15 -23.20 -26.55 -0.87
CA ILE A 15 -22.45 -26.17 -2.08
C ILE A 15 -22.56 -24.66 -2.30
N THR A 16 -23.74 -24.09 -2.13
CA THR A 16 -23.96 -22.64 -2.27
C THR A 16 -23.16 -21.84 -1.25
N VAL A 17 -23.19 -22.26 0.01
CA VAL A 17 -22.42 -21.62 1.09
C VAL A 17 -20.93 -21.72 0.79
N PHE A 18 -20.46 -22.89 0.39
CA PHE A 18 -19.04 -23.09 0.05
C PHE A 18 -18.62 -22.20 -1.12
N ALA A 19 -19.47 -22.09 -2.16
CA ALA A 19 -19.19 -21.22 -3.31
C ALA A 19 -19.11 -19.75 -2.92
N ILE A 20 -20.02 -19.29 -2.04
CA ILE A 20 -20.02 -17.93 -1.54
C ILE A 20 -18.74 -17.64 -0.73
N VAL A 21 -18.39 -18.54 0.16
CA VAL A 21 -17.17 -18.41 0.97
C VAL A 21 -15.93 -18.40 0.08
N ALA A 22 -15.85 -19.30 -0.89
CA ALA A 22 -14.73 -19.34 -1.82
C ALA A 22 -14.64 -18.05 -2.64
N PHE A 23 -15.75 -17.49 -3.09
CA PHE A 23 -15.79 -16.23 -3.80
C PHE A 23 -15.32 -15.07 -2.92
N LEU A 24 -15.79 -15.00 -1.68
CA LEU A 24 -15.39 -13.94 -0.74
C LEU A 24 -13.90 -14.01 -0.42
N VAL A 25 -13.38 -15.22 -0.21
CA VAL A 25 -11.93 -15.43 0.03
C VAL A 25 -11.14 -15.02 -1.21
N GLY A 26 -11.56 -15.45 -2.39
CA GLY A 26 -10.92 -15.06 -3.66
C GLY A 26 -10.94 -13.55 -3.87
N ALA A 27 -12.08 -12.91 -3.62
CA ALA A 27 -12.22 -11.45 -3.72
C ALA A 27 -11.31 -10.74 -2.73
N PHE A 28 -11.17 -11.26 -1.51
CA PHE A 28 -10.26 -10.70 -0.51
C PHE A 28 -8.81 -10.72 -0.97
N PHE A 29 -8.36 -11.80 -1.61
CA PHE A 29 -7.01 -11.89 -2.16
C PHE A 29 -6.79 -11.01 -3.39
N LEU A 30 -7.86 -10.67 -4.12
CA LEU A 30 -7.80 -9.80 -5.29
C LEU A 30 -7.87 -8.31 -4.93
N LEU A 31 -8.26 -7.96 -3.70
CA LEU A 31 -8.29 -6.57 -3.27
C LEU A 31 -6.87 -5.99 -3.22
N PRO A 32 -6.68 -4.74 -3.65
CA PRO A 32 -5.39 -4.08 -3.51
C PRO A 32 -4.99 -4.06 -2.05
N LYS A 33 -3.78 -4.53 -1.76
CA LYS A 33 -3.23 -4.45 -0.41
C LYS A 33 -2.86 -3.01 -0.13
N GLY A 34 -3.28 -2.50 1.03
CA GLY A 34 -2.84 -1.20 1.51
C GLY A 34 -1.32 -1.17 1.71
N PHE A 35 -0.77 0.01 1.82
CA PHE A 35 0.64 0.18 2.15
C PHE A 35 0.85 0.07 3.66
N SER A 36 2.02 -0.45 4.06
CA SER A 36 2.43 -0.44 5.45
C SER A 36 2.64 0.99 5.95
N GLY A 37 2.28 1.25 7.20
CA GLY A 37 2.59 2.50 7.90
C GLY A 37 3.83 2.41 8.78
N ASP A 38 4.56 1.30 8.71
CA ASP A 38 5.70 1.04 9.58
C ASP A 38 6.97 1.72 9.07
N THR A 39 7.26 2.90 9.61
CA THR A 39 8.47 3.66 9.28
C THR A 39 9.74 3.09 9.94
N SER A 40 9.62 2.12 10.84
CA SER A 40 10.78 1.51 11.50
C SER A 40 11.62 0.66 10.56
N ILE A 41 11.12 0.31 9.37
CA ILE A 41 11.89 -0.40 8.35
C ILE A 41 12.99 0.46 7.72
N ILE A 42 12.94 1.78 7.92
CA ILE A 42 13.99 2.69 7.43
C ILE A 42 15.29 2.36 8.16
N GLY A 43 16.36 2.12 7.39
CA GLY A 43 17.65 1.76 7.95
C GLY A 43 17.84 0.28 8.22
N GLN A 44 16.91 -0.57 7.77
CA GLN A 44 16.96 -2.02 8.00
C GLN A 44 17.46 -2.80 6.77
N GLY A 45 18.13 -2.14 5.85
CA GLY A 45 18.80 -2.80 4.72
C GLY A 45 18.05 -2.72 3.39
N SER A 46 16.94 -1.99 3.31
CA SER A 46 16.18 -1.80 2.07
C SER A 46 16.07 -0.34 1.69
N ASN A 47 16.01 -0.07 0.39
CA ASN A 47 15.60 1.25 -0.10
C ASN A 47 14.14 1.46 0.28
N VAL A 48 13.79 2.63 0.82
CA VAL A 48 12.44 2.92 1.28
C VAL A 48 11.95 4.23 0.67
N ALA A 49 10.73 4.21 0.14
CA ALA A 49 10.02 5.38 -0.33
C ALA A 49 8.81 5.61 0.58
N VAL A 50 8.79 6.74 1.27
CA VAL A 50 7.73 7.07 2.24
C VAL A 50 6.89 8.23 1.72
N LEU A 51 5.59 8.02 1.63
CA LEU A 51 4.62 9.07 1.32
C LEU A 51 4.15 9.73 2.62
N ALA A 52 4.27 11.04 2.69
CA ALA A 52 3.63 11.84 3.74
C ALA A 52 2.16 12.04 3.36
N HIS A 53 1.26 11.31 4.01
CA HIS A 53 -0.13 11.17 3.59
C HIS A 53 -1.11 11.79 4.57
N ASN A 54 -2.17 12.39 4.02
CA ASN A 54 -3.38 12.74 4.74
C ASN A 54 -4.58 12.46 3.82
N LYS A 55 -5.61 11.84 4.37
CA LYS A 55 -6.85 11.50 3.63
C LYS A 55 -7.54 12.72 3.01
N ASP A 56 -7.32 13.91 3.56
CA ASP A 56 -7.90 15.16 3.07
C ASP A 56 -7.02 15.87 2.03
N SER A 57 -5.84 15.32 1.74
CA SER A 57 -4.93 15.85 0.74
C SER A 57 -5.09 15.12 -0.58
N VAL A 58 -5.66 15.79 -1.57
CA VAL A 58 -5.81 15.25 -2.94
C VAL A 58 -4.46 14.86 -3.52
N GLN A 59 -3.44 15.68 -3.29
CA GLN A 59 -2.09 15.41 -3.77
C GLN A 59 -1.53 14.10 -3.20
N SER A 60 -1.69 13.85 -1.91
CA SER A 60 -1.21 12.61 -1.31
C SER A 60 -2.02 11.40 -1.74
N LEU A 61 -3.33 11.55 -1.97
CA LEU A 61 -4.17 10.48 -2.50
C LEU A 61 -3.75 10.11 -3.92
N ASN A 62 -3.49 11.09 -4.77
CA ASN A 62 -3.04 10.85 -6.14
C ASN A 62 -1.68 10.15 -6.15
N LEU A 63 -0.75 10.57 -5.32
CA LEU A 63 0.56 9.94 -5.24
C LEU A 63 0.47 8.51 -4.69
N MET A 64 -0.41 8.26 -3.74
CA MET A 64 -0.66 6.89 -3.25
C MET A 64 -1.15 5.98 -4.37
N GLU A 65 -2.05 6.47 -5.21
CA GLU A 65 -2.53 5.71 -6.36
C GLU A 65 -1.41 5.43 -7.36
N LEU A 66 -0.57 6.41 -7.65
CA LEU A 66 0.60 6.21 -8.50
C LEU A 66 1.57 5.18 -7.93
N MET A 67 1.81 5.23 -6.62
CA MET A 67 2.63 4.23 -5.93
C MET A 67 2.03 2.82 -6.08
N ASN A 68 0.71 2.71 -5.95
CA ASN A 68 0.03 1.43 -6.11
C ASN A 68 0.20 0.87 -7.53
N GLN A 69 0.17 1.72 -8.54
CA GLN A 69 0.34 1.32 -9.93
C GLN A 69 1.76 0.80 -10.24
N VAL A 70 2.77 1.29 -9.54
CA VAL A 70 4.18 0.93 -9.82
C VAL A 70 4.76 -0.07 -8.82
N ARG A 71 4.06 -0.38 -7.73
CA ARG A 71 4.62 -1.17 -6.62
C ARG A 71 5.19 -2.52 -7.05
N ASP A 72 4.53 -3.20 -7.98
CA ASP A 72 4.97 -4.52 -8.44
C ASP A 72 6.25 -4.44 -9.26
N VAL A 73 6.46 -3.34 -9.98
CA VAL A 73 7.69 -3.10 -10.75
C VAL A 73 8.91 -3.00 -9.85
N TYR A 74 8.73 -2.44 -8.65
CA TYR A 74 9.80 -2.20 -7.69
C TYR A 74 9.85 -3.24 -6.56
N ALA A 75 9.01 -4.26 -6.62
CA ALA A 75 8.99 -5.33 -5.61
C ALA A 75 10.39 -5.93 -5.43
N GLY A 76 10.86 -6.03 -4.19
CA GLY A 76 12.19 -6.52 -3.85
C GLY A 76 13.32 -5.50 -4.02
N ARG A 77 13.05 -4.32 -4.60
CA ARG A 77 14.07 -3.25 -4.76
C ARG A 77 13.76 -2.02 -3.94
N VAL A 78 12.49 -1.69 -3.78
CA VAL A 78 12.03 -0.52 -3.02
C VAL A 78 10.85 -0.92 -2.16
N GLU A 79 10.91 -0.62 -0.88
CA GLU A 79 9.78 -0.77 0.04
C GLU A 79 8.99 0.54 0.06
N PHE A 80 7.68 0.44 -0.17
CA PHE A 80 6.79 1.59 -0.11
C PHE A 80 6.08 1.65 1.24
N VAL A 81 6.15 2.81 1.88
CA VAL A 81 5.53 3.06 3.19
C VAL A 81 4.68 4.32 3.09
N VAL A 82 3.56 4.34 3.80
CA VAL A 82 2.69 5.50 3.91
C VAL A 82 2.67 5.97 5.36
N ALA A 83 3.26 7.14 5.61
CA ALA A 83 3.18 7.80 6.91
C ALA A 83 1.89 8.63 6.95
N ASP A 84 0.89 8.14 7.67
CA ASP A 84 -0.43 8.77 7.74
C ASP A 84 -0.45 9.80 8.85
N ALA A 85 -0.69 11.06 8.48
CA ALA A 85 -0.78 12.19 9.42
C ALA A 85 -1.94 12.04 10.44
N ASN A 86 -2.89 11.15 10.17
CA ASN A 86 -4.00 10.86 11.09
C ASN A 86 -3.65 9.81 12.15
N THR A 87 -2.48 9.18 12.06
CA THR A 87 -1.98 8.28 13.08
C THR A 87 -0.89 8.94 13.92
N PRO A 88 -0.72 8.57 15.20
CA PRO A 88 0.34 9.15 16.02
C PRO A 88 1.74 8.92 15.45
N GLN A 89 2.01 7.72 14.94
CA GLN A 89 3.31 7.37 14.37
C GLN A 89 3.59 8.15 13.09
N GLY A 90 2.60 8.24 12.19
CA GLY A 90 2.74 8.96 10.94
C GLY A 90 2.92 10.46 11.17
N ARG A 91 2.15 11.03 12.09
CA ARG A 91 2.28 12.43 12.47
C ARG A 91 3.67 12.72 13.02
N ALA A 92 4.14 11.91 13.96
CA ALA A 92 5.46 12.07 14.55
C ALA A 92 6.57 11.99 13.51
N PHE A 93 6.44 11.07 12.56
CA PHE A 93 7.40 10.93 11.46
C PHE A 93 7.41 12.17 10.56
N ILE A 94 6.24 12.63 10.12
CA ILE A 94 6.11 13.80 9.25
C ILE A 94 6.68 15.03 9.92
N ASP A 95 6.37 15.25 11.21
CA ASP A 95 6.87 16.37 11.98
C ASP A 95 8.40 16.31 12.15
N LYS A 96 8.93 15.13 12.43
CA LYS A 96 10.38 14.91 12.56
C LYS A 96 11.11 15.19 11.25
N GLN A 97 10.54 14.76 10.12
CA GLN A 97 11.14 14.92 8.82
C GLN A 97 10.96 16.35 8.26
N ARG A 98 10.04 17.13 8.84
CA ARG A 98 9.75 18.51 8.45
C ARG A 98 9.38 18.63 6.97
N VAL A 99 8.43 17.79 6.55
CA VAL A 99 7.97 17.74 5.16
C VAL A 99 6.49 18.06 5.07
N GLU A 100 6.07 18.50 3.89
CA GLU A 100 4.68 18.76 3.59
C GLU A 100 3.96 17.47 3.18
N LEU A 101 2.63 17.47 3.31
CA LEU A 101 1.79 16.39 2.84
C LEU A 101 1.86 16.29 1.32
N GLY A 102 1.82 15.07 0.81
CA GLY A 102 1.92 14.80 -0.62
C GLY A 102 3.34 14.76 -1.15
N THR A 103 4.34 14.79 -0.26
CA THR A 103 5.74 14.60 -0.64
C THR A 103 6.17 13.15 -0.50
N LEU A 104 7.13 12.74 -1.31
CA LEU A 104 7.77 11.44 -1.25
C LEU A 104 9.18 11.59 -0.69
N LEU A 105 9.47 10.85 0.37
CA LEU A 105 10.79 10.82 0.99
C LEU A 105 11.49 9.53 0.60
N LEU A 106 12.72 9.62 0.13
CA LEU A 106 13.51 8.47 -0.29
C LEU A 106 14.66 8.25 0.69
N PHE A 107 14.84 7.00 1.12
CA PHE A 107 15.86 6.60 2.09
C PHE A 107 16.71 5.48 1.55
N TYR A 108 18.03 5.56 1.77
CA TYR A 108 18.96 4.48 1.51
C TYR A 108 18.79 3.33 2.51
N PRO A 109 19.37 2.15 2.21
CA PRO A 109 19.30 1.00 3.12
C PRO A 109 19.87 1.27 4.52
N ASN A 110 20.79 2.20 4.66
CA ASN A 110 21.35 2.59 5.96
C ASN A 110 20.51 3.60 6.73
N GLY A 111 19.33 4.02 6.17
CA GLY A 111 18.45 4.98 6.80
C GLY A 111 18.74 6.44 6.49
N THR A 112 19.76 6.74 5.71
CA THR A 112 20.06 8.12 5.29
C THR A 112 18.99 8.60 4.31
N ARG A 113 18.41 9.78 4.59
CA ARG A 113 17.47 10.41 3.68
C ARG A 113 18.20 10.94 2.45
N LEU A 114 17.86 10.38 1.30
CA LEU A 114 18.47 10.73 0.03
C LEU A 114 17.83 11.97 -0.58
N ARG A 115 16.51 12.01 -0.59
CA ARG A 115 15.78 13.03 -1.35
C ARG A 115 14.36 13.20 -0.81
N VAL A 116 13.84 14.42 -0.94
CA VAL A 116 12.42 14.73 -0.74
C VAL A 116 11.89 15.26 -2.07
N VAL A 117 10.84 14.66 -2.60
CA VAL A 117 10.31 15.01 -3.91
C VAL A 117 8.85 15.43 -3.79
N SER A 118 8.54 16.60 -4.33
CA SER A 118 7.18 17.12 -4.36
C SER A 118 6.64 17.14 -5.79
N ASN A 119 5.32 17.31 -5.93
CA ASN A 119 4.65 17.53 -7.21
C ASN A 119 4.83 16.37 -8.19
N ILE A 120 4.85 15.12 -7.70
CA ILE A 120 4.81 13.95 -8.56
C ILE A 120 3.37 13.77 -9.02
N ASP A 121 3.13 13.95 -10.32
CA ASP A 121 1.78 13.97 -10.90
C ASP A 121 1.54 12.87 -11.94
N SER A 122 2.55 12.06 -12.25
CA SER A 122 2.43 11.01 -13.25
C SER A 122 3.23 9.77 -12.86
N GLN A 123 2.81 8.63 -13.41
CA GLN A 123 3.50 7.36 -13.23
C GLN A 123 4.94 7.42 -13.78
N SER A 124 5.13 8.05 -14.94
CA SER A 124 6.45 8.17 -15.54
C SER A 124 7.39 9.02 -14.70
N MET A 125 6.88 10.10 -14.10
CA MET A 125 7.65 10.95 -13.19
C MET A 125 8.05 10.20 -11.93
N LEU A 126 7.13 9.41 -11.35
CA LEU A 126 7.43 8.59 -10.18
C LEU A 126 8.50 7.54 -10.51
N ARG A 127 8.37 6.84 -11.62
CA ARG A 127 9.36 5.84 -12.06
C ARG A 127 10.73 6.47 -12.30
N SER A 128 10.76 7.60 -12.98
CA SER A 128 12.01 8.34 -13.23
C SER A 128 12.68 8.76 -11.92
N THR A 129 11.89 9.21 -10.96
CA THR A 129 12.38 9.60 -9.63
C THR A 129 13.01 8.41 -8.90
N LEU A 130 12.30 7.27 -8.87
CA LEU A 130 12.78 6.08 -8.19
C LEU A 130 14.01 5.47 -8.89
N ASP A 131 14.01 5.43 -10.20
CA ASP A 131 15.11 4.86 -10.99
C ASP A 131 16.38 5.72 -10.85
N SER A 132 16.26 7.04 -10.82
CA SER A 132 17.40 7.91 -10.63
C SER A 132 17.94 7.89 -9.20
N ALA A 133 17.10 7.58 -8.23
CA ALA A 133 17.48 7.55 -6.82
C ALA A 133 18.14 6.22 -6.42
N PHE A 134 17.63 5.10 -6.94
CA PHE A 134 17.96 3.75 -6.48
C PHE A 134 18.58 2.86 -7.57
N ASN A 135 19.26 3.44 -8.48
CA ASN A 135 19.93 2.70 -9.56
C ASN A 135 21.29 2.18 -9.15
#